data_2467302e4a30b7e2b2a0743ad0710c53
#
_entry.id   2467302e4a30b7e2b2a0743ad0710c53
#
_cell.length_a   1.000
_cell.length_b   1.000
_cell.length_c   1.000
_cell.angle_alpha   90.00
_cell.angle_beta   90.00
_cell.angle_gamma   90.00
#
_symmetry.space_group_name_H-M   'P 1'
#
loop_
_entity.id
_entity.type
_entity.pdbx_description
1 polymer ?
#
loop_
_entity_poly.entity_id
_entity_poly.type
_entity_poly.pdbx_seq_one_letter_code
_entity_poly.pdbx_strand_id
1 'polypeptide(L)'
;MKMKIVIMMVLLLAVVGAKAQEVENPVGRFSVIPRIGVSLANWSGLVLEPEEGISLKPKYQAGFMGGADVEYRIDKSLGITLGAYYARQGMRFPDCELTENAEKGEYTGIKNQHVDLDYIQVPLMLKAYLVEGLSVNAGVQVGFLCGDGKVKREETDLKKDKNGSITYKDMRETEATWPAKKMDVAIPLGLSYEYMNVILDARYNVSLTKASKGDWDNCKNKALTFTVGYRFTL
;
A
#
# COMPACT_ATOMS: atom_id res chain seq x y z
N MET A 1 13.35 -1.41 19.03
CA MET A 1 12.37 -1.73 17.97
C MET A 1 11.94 -3.18 17.96
N LYS A 2 12.86 -4.16 18.04
CA LYS A 2 12.56 -5.62 18.04
C LYS A 2 11.63 -6.08 19.17
N MET A 3 11.77 -5.51 20.39
CA MET A 3 10.95 -5.90 21.56
C MET A 3 9.48 -5.48 21.46
N LYS A 4 9.18 -4.32 20.83
CA LYS A 4 7.79 -3.87 20.61
C LYS A 4 7.04 -4.75 19.60
N ILE A 5 7.74 -5.25 18.58
CA ILE A 5 7.18 -6.19 17.58
C ILE A 5 6.88 -7.56 18.23
N VAL A 6 7.77 -8.03 19.10
CA VAL A 6 7.58 -9.30 19.85
C VAL A 6 6.40 -9.17 20.83
N ILE A 7 6.24 -8.05 21.53
CA ILE A 7 5.12 -7.80 22.43
C ILE A 7 3.80 -7.73 21.63
N MET A 8 3.80 -7.12 20.46
CA MET A 8 2.60 -7.07 19.59
C MET A 8 2.25 -8.45 19.03
N MET A 9 3.24 -9.29 18.69
CA MET A 9 3.04 -10.69 18.30
C MET A 9 2.52 -11.54 19.45
N VAL A 10 3.02 -11.35 20.67
CA VAL A 10 2.56 -12.07 21.88
C VAL A 10 1.14 -11.64 22.27
N LEU A 11 0.79 -10.36 22.14
CA LEU A 11 -0.58 -9.87 22.31
C LEU A 11 -1.55 -10.43 21.26
N LEU A 12 -1.12 -10.57 20.00
CA LEU A 12 -1.90 -11.25 18.96
C LEU A 12 -2.11 -12.75 19.30
N LEU A 13 -1.09 -13.43 19.83
CA LEU A 13 -1.18 -14.83 20.25
C LEU A 13 -2.02 -15.03 21.53
N ALA A 14 -2.05 -14.07 22.44
CA ALA A 14 -2.87 -14.12 23.65
C ALA A 14 -4.38 -13.97 23.37
N VAL A 15 -4.76 -13.29 22.28
CA VAL A 15 -6.15 -13.20 21.81
C VAL A 15 -6.64 -14.54 21.22
N VAL A 16 -5.74 -15.38 20.72
CA VAL A 16 -6.04 -16.71 20.16
C VAL A 16 -6.42 -17.74 21.25
N GLY A 17 -6.10 -17.48 22.53
CA GLY A 17 -6.39 -18.36 23.65
C GLY A 17 -7.81 -18.26 24.23
N ALA A 18 -8.65 -17.34 23.76
CA ALA A 18 -10.01 -17.18 24.22
C ALA A 18 -10.95 -18.12 23.45
N LYS A 19 -11.26 -19.24 24.10
CA LYS A 19 -12.34 -20.22 23.83
C LYS A 19 -12.73 -20.38 22.36
N ALA A 20 -12.39 -21.53 21.80
CA ALA A 20 -13.02 -22.07 20.59
C ALA A 20 -14.56 -22.10 20.79
N GLN A 21 -15.25 -21.04 20.42
CA GLN A 21 -16.67 -21.11 20.13
C GLN A 21 -16.80 -21.84 18.80
N GLU A 22 -17.62 -22.88 18.75
CA GLU A 22 -18.08 -23.48 17.48
C GLU A 22 -18.39 -22.35 16.52
N VAL A 23 -17.84 -22.43 15.31
CA VAL A 23 -18.11 -21.47 14.22
C VAL A 23 -19.57 -21.65 13.83
N GLU A 24 -20.46 -21.02 14.57
CA GLU A 24 -21.85 -20.89 14.17
C GLU A 24 -21.85 -20.19 12.82
N ASN A 25 -22.36 -20.86 11.79
CA ASN A 25 -22.44 -20.34 10.44
C ASN A 25 -23.31 -19.06 10.47
N PRO A 26 -22.73 -17.84 10.35
CA PRO A 26 -23.41 -16.59 10.67
C PRO A 26 -24.37 -16.12 9.57
N VAL A 27 -25.08 -17.05 8.91
CA VAL A 27 -26.07 -16.73 7.87
C VAL A 27 -27.17 -15.82 8.42
N GLY A 28 -27.45 -14.71 7.72
CA GLY A 28 -28.44 -13.72 8.15
C GLY A 28 -27.97 -12.80 9.27
N ARG A 29 -26.68 -12.84 9.64
CA ARG A 29 -26.11 -11.98 10.69
C ARG A 29 -25.09 -11.00 10.15
N PHE A 30 -24.90 -9.94 10.88
CA PHE A 30 -23.79 -8.99 10.66
C PHE A 30 -22.56 -9.44 11.45
N SER A 31 -21.41 -9.16 10.89
CA SER A 31 -20.12 -9.31 11.55
C SER A 31 -19.28 -8.04 11.37
N VAL A 32 -18.53 -7.67 12.39
CA VAL A 32 -17.51 -6.60 12.30
C VAL A 32 -16.15 -7.26 12.32
N ILE A 33 -15.30 -6.86 11.39
CA ILE A 33 -13.99 -7.47 11.16
C ILE A 33 -12.92 -6.38 11.16
N PRO A 34 -12.38 -5.98 12.32
CA PRO A 34 -11.18 -5.14 12.35
C PRO A 34 -10.01 -5.86 11.68
N ARG A 35 -9.20 -5.11 10.94
CA ARG A 35 -8.04 -5.62 10.20
C ARG A 35 -6.87 -4.68 10.28
N ILE A 36 -5.69 -5.26 10.34
CA ILE A 36 -4.41 -4.56 10.21
C ILE A 36 -3.52 -5.31 9.22
N GLY A 37 -2.60 -4.62 8.58
CA GLY A 37 -1.70 -5.26 7.63
C GLY A 37 -0.78 -4.30 6.91
N VAL A 38 -0.32 -4.75 5.75
CA VAL A 38 0.61 -4.04 4.88
C VAL A 38 0.03 -3.87 3.48
N SER A 39 0.35 -2.73 2.88
CA SER A 39 0.08 -2.43 1.48
C SER A 39 1.39 -2.34 0.72
N LEU A 40 1.52 -3.07 -0.37
CA LEU A 40 2.61 -2.96 -1.33
C LEU A 40 2.05 -2.25 -2.56
N ALA A 41 2.33 -0.96 -2.68
CA ALA A 41 1.75 -0.13 -3.73
C ALA A 41 2.79 0.32 -4.75
N ASN A 42 2.33 0.58 -5.96
CA ASN A 42 3.13 1.13 -7.06
C ASN A 42 2.23 1.83 -8.08
N TRP A 43 2.79 2.75 -8.86
CA TRP A 43 2.13 3.32 -10.03
C TRP A 43 2.62 2.64 -11.31
N SER A 44 1.69 2.13 -12.11
CA SER A 44 2.00 1.60 -13.45
C SER A 44 1.89 2.71 -14.49
N GLY A 45 2.71 2.62 -15.53
CA GLY A 45 2.70 3.59 -16.65
C GLY A 45 3.50 4.86 -16.38
N LEU A 46 4.12 5.00 -15.20
CA LEU A 46 5.00 6.12 -14.89
C LEU A 46 6.44 5.78 -15.28
N VAL A 47 7.09 6.69 -15.98
CA VAL A 47 8.53 6.70 -16.24
C VAL A 47 9.00 8.13 -16.04
N LEU A 48 10.00 8.34 -15.22
CA LEU A 48 10.64 9.64 -15.04
C LEU A 48 11.95 9.63 -15.82
N GLU A 49 12.16 10.64 -16.63
CA GLU A 49 13.40 10.86 -17.39
C GLU A 49 13.99 12.21 -16.97
N PRO A 50 14.66 12.26 -15.79
CA PRO A 50 15.20 13.52 -15.28
C PRO A 50 16.34 14.08 -16.12
N GLU A 51 17.04 13.22 -16.87
CA GLU A 51 18.15 13.57 -17.77
C GLU A 51 18.18 12.58 -18.93
N GLU A 52 18.73 12.98 -20.08
CA GLU A 52 18.89 12.11 -21.25
C GLU A 52 19.71 10.85 -20.89
N GLY A 53 19.15 9.68 -21.18
CA GLY A 53 19.75 8.39 -20.84
C GLY A 53 19.44 7.86 -19.44
N ILE A 54 18.77 8.63 -18.56
CA ILE A 54 18.32 8.16 -17.24
C ILE A 54 16.81 7.92 -17.24
N SER A 55 16.40 6.66 -17.15
CA SER A 55 14.99 6.26 -17.10
C SER A 55 14.67 5.59 -15.76
N LEU A 56 13.86 6.25 -14.94
CA LEU A 56 13.48 5.79 -13.60
C LEU A 56 12.06 5.23 -13.61
N LYS A 57 11.96 3.91 -13.44
CA LYS A 57 10.68 3.22 -13.28
C LYS A 57 10.37 3.01 -11.81
N PRO A 58 9.14 3.31 -11.36
CA PRO A 58 8.79 3.15 -9.97
C PRO A 58 8.78 1.67 -9.55
N LYS A 59 9.15 1.43 -8.30
CA LYS A 59 9.13 0.12 -7.62
C LYS A 59 8.06 0.12 -6.53
N TYR A 60 7.66 -1.06 -6.09
CA TYR A 60 6.72 -1.21 -4.99
C TYR A 60 7.27 -0.62 -3.69
N GLN A 61 6.38 0.09 -3.00
CA GLN A 61 6.61 0.63 -1.67
C GLN A 61 5.69 -0.05 -0.67
N ALA A 62 6.26 -0.45 0.47
CA ALA A 62 5.50 -1.01 1.57
C ALA A 62 4.96 0.11 2.46
N GLY A 63 3.69 0.03 2.82
CA GLY A 63 3.03 0.92 3.76
C GLY A 63 2.14 0.16 4.74
N PHE A 64 1.75 0.82 5.83
CA PHE A 64 0.79 0.30 6.80
C PHE A 64 -0.64 0.41 6.26
N MET A 65 -1.48 -0.56 6.62
CA MET A 65 -2.92 -0.54 6.38
C MET A 65 -3.67 -0.97 7.64
N GLY A 66 -4.78 -0.29 7.96
CA GLY A 66 -5.64 -0.68 9.08
C GLY A 66 -7.04 -0.11 8.93
N GLY A 67 -8.02 -0.85 9.43
CA GLY A 67 -9.44 -0.48 9.33
C GLY A 67 -10.37 -1.61 9.76
N ALA A 68 -11.59 -1.59 9.25
CA ALA A 68 -12.57 -2.65 9.52
C ALA A 68 -13.52 -2.86 8.34
N ASP A 69 -14.02 -4.09 8.21
CA ASP A 69 -15.17 -4.44 7.37
C ASP A 69 -16.40 -4.67 8.25
N VAL A 70 -17.57 -4.32 7.73
CA VAL A 70 -18.86 -4.86 8.16
C VAL A 70 -19.29 -5.85 7.08
N GLU A 71 -19.52 -7.09 7.47
CA GLU A 71 -19.97 -8.17 6.56
C GLU A 71 -21.38 -8.59 6.95
N TYR A 72 -22.25 -8.71 5.95
CA TYR A 72 -23.54 -9.38 6.06
C TYR A 72 -23.47 -10.69 5.29
N ARG A 73 -23.73 -11.80 5.98
CA ARG A 73 -23.76 -13.14 5.38
C ARG A 73 -25.14 -13.42 4.80
N ILE A 74 -25.25 -13.42 3.46
CA ILE A 74 -26.52 -13.61 2.76
C ILE A 74 -26.98 -15.05 2.86
N ASP A 75 -26.05 -15.98 2.57
CA ASP A 75 -26.26 -17.41 2.69
C ASP A 75 -24.95 -18.14 3.03
N LYS A 76 -24.93 -19.48 2.99
CA LYS A 76 -23.75 -20.29 3.29
C LYS A 76 -22.59 -20.01 2.35
N SER A 77 -22.86 -19.57 1.12
CA SER A 77 -21.87 -19.39 0.04
C SER A 77 -21.58 -17.93 -0.27
N LEU A 78 -22.44 -16.98 0.13
CA LEU A 78 -22.34 -15.59 -0.26
C LEU A 78 -22.42 -14.62 0.92
N GLY A 79 -21.59 -13.58 0.88
CA GLY A 79 -21.62 -12.43 1.76
C GLY A 79 -21.36 -11.13 1.01
N ILE A 80 -21.76 -10.02 1.60
CA ILE A 80 -21.45 -8.68 1.14
C ILE A 80 -20.67 -7.96 2.25
N THR A 81 -19.62 -7.25 1.88
CA THR A 81 -18.80 -6.50 2.84
C THR A 81 -18.70 -5.05 2.41
N LEU A 82 -18.78 -4.15 3.39
CA LEU A 82 -18.47 -2.75 3.28
C LEU A 82 -17.35 -2.43 4.27
N GLY A 83 -16.24 -1.88 3.79
CA GLY A 83 -15.08 -1.57 4.62
C GLY A 83 -14.75 -0.09 4.68
N ALA A 84 -13.93 0.27 5.66
CA ALA A 84 -13.26 1.55 5.75
C ALA A 84 -11.83 1.34 6.27
N TYR A 85 -10.83 1.82 5.52
CA TYR A 85 -9.42 1.59 5.80
C TYR A 85 -8.60 2.86 5.62
N TYR A 86 -7.66 3.08 6.52
CA TYR A 86 -6.51 3.90 6.25
C TYR A 86 -5.43 3.03 5.60
N ALA A 87 -4.84 3.49 4.51
CA ALA A 87 -3.76 2.80 3.84
C ALA A 87 -2.70 3.79 3.36
N ARG A 88 -1.46 3.62 3.84
CA ARG A 88 -0.32 4.27 3.23
C ARG A 88 0.08 3.50 1.99
N GLN A 89 0.12 4.21 0.88
CA GLN A 89 0.51 3.72 -0.43
C GLN A 89 1.62 4.59 -1.00
N GLY A 90 2.01 4.34 -2.24
CA GLY A 90 2.99 5.14 -2.92
C GLY A 90 3.91 4.32 -3.81
N MET A 91 5.12 4.82 -4.02
CA MET A 91 6.12 4.19 -4.87
C MET A 91 7.52 4.65 -4.48
N ARG A 92 8.52 3.85 -4.86
CA ARG A 92 9.93 4.17 -4.70
C ARG A 92 10.58 4.24 -6.07
N PHE A 93 11.63 5.04 -6.17
CA PHE A 93 12.47 5.11 -7.37
C PHE A 93 13.86 4.53 -7.07
N PRO A 94 14.55 3.99 -8.09
CA PRO A 94 15.95 3.62 -7.95
C PRO A 94 16.81 4.87 -7.72
N ASP A 95 17.93 4.68 -7.05
CA ASP A 95 18.94 5.72 -6.88
C ASP A 95 19.48 6.12 -8.25
N CYS A 96 19.82 7.39 -8.42
CA CYS A 96 20.41 7.92 -9.63
C CYS A 96 21.40 9.05 -9.33
N GLU A 97 22.25 9.35 -10.32
CA GLU A 97 23.12 10.52 -10.30
C GLU A 97 22.71 11.42 -11.46
N LEU A 98 22.50 12.70 -11.19
CA LEU A 98 22.21 13.72 -12.20
C LEU A 98 23.47 14.57 -12.43
N THR A 99 23.69 14.96 -13.67
CA THR A 99 24.80 15.78 -14.08
C THR A 99 24.44 17.27 -13.95
N GLU A 100 25.09 17.98 -13.02
CA GLU A 100 24.89 19.43 -12.92
C GLU A 100 25.84 20.19 -13.84
N ASN A 101 27.11 19.80 -13.83
CA ASN A 101 28.11 20.40 -14.70
C ASN A 101 29.20 19.37 -15.04
N ALA A 102 29.11 18.78 -16.24
CA ALA A 102 30.05 17.75 -16.69
C ALA A 102 31.48 18.29 -16.82
N GLU A 103 31.68 19.54 -17.25
CA GLU A 103 33.01 20.13 -17.41
C GLU A 103 33.74 20.34 -16.09
N LYS A 104 32.99 20.63 -15.01
CA LYS A 104 33.51 20.77 -13.65
C LYS A 104 33.50 19.48 -12.84
N GLY A 105 32.92 18.40 -13.39
CA GLY A 105 32.73 17.13 -12.69
C GLY A 105 31.75 17.22 -11.53
N GLU A 106 30.74 18.09 -11.62
CA GLU A 106 29.72 18.29 -10.58
C GLU A 106 28.46 17.49 -10.88
N TYR A 107 28.03 16.68 -9.90
CA TYR A 107 26.89 15.77 -9.98
C TYR A 107 26.07 15.86 -8.70
N THR A 108 24.75 15.52 -8.81
CA THR A 108 23.88 15.34 -7.65
C THR A 108 23.43 13.88 -7.58
N GLY A 109 23.83 13.19 -6.52
CA GLY A 109 23.35 11.85 -6.20
C GLY A 109 22.01 11.94 -5.50
N ILE A 110 21.00 11.21 -6.03
CA ILE A 110 19.68 11.10 -5.45
C ILE A 110 19.49 9.67 -4.93
N LYS A 111 19.20 9.54 -3.64
CA LYS A 111 18.98 8.26 -2.96
C LYS A 111 17.66 8.24 -2.20
N ASN A 112 17.17 7.04 -1.93
CA ASN A 112 15.96 6.80 -1.12
C ASN A 112 14.73 7.59 -1.58
N GLN A 113 14.65 7.92 -2.88
CA GLN A 113 13.50 8.66 -3.41
C GLN A 113 12.24 7.81 -3.33
N HIS A 114 11.24 8.32 -2.60
CA HIS A 114 9.93 7.67 -2.47
C HIS A 114 8.80 8.69 -2.39
N VAL A 115 7.62 8.24 -2.76
CA VAL A 115 6.38 9.04 -2.70
C VAL A 115 5.45 8.38 -1.70
N ASP A 116 5.01 9.13 -0.71
CA ASP A 116 4.01 8.73 0.28
C ASP A 116 2.65 9.29 -0.09
N LEU A 117 1.65 8.40 -0.14
CA LEU A 117 0.25 8.71 -0.44
C LEU A 117 -0.64 8.04 0.62
N ASP A 118 -1.23 8.85 1.48
CA ASP A 118 -2.11 8.37 2.54
C ASP A 118 -3.56 8.40 2.06
N TYR A 119 -4.23 7.24 2.01
CA TYR A 119 -5.60 7.08 1.53
C TYR A 119 -6.55 6.62 2.63
N ILE A 120 -7.79 7.16 2.59
CA ILE A 120 -8.95 6.50 3.18
C ILE A 120 -9.61 5.71 2.05
N GLN A 121 -9.75 4.41 2.21
CA GLN A 121 -10.30 3.48 1.23
C GLN A 121 -11.62 2.91 1.71
N VAL A 122 -12.62 2.92 0.84
CA VAL A 122 -13.97 2.38 1.12
C VAL A 122 -14.28 1.30 0.07
N PRO A 123 -13.95 0.02 0.35
CA PRO A 123 -14.33 -1.10 -0.51
C PRO A 123 -15.76 -1.57 -0.23
N LEU A 124 -16.51 -1.82 -1.28
CA LEU A 124 -17.76 -2.59 -1.28
C LEU A 124 -17.52 -3.87 -2.08
N MET A 125 -17.63 -5.03 -1.44
CA MET A 125 -17.24 -6.30 -2.06
C MET A 125 -18.29 -7.37 -1.88
N LEU A 126 -18.41 -8.24 -2.88
CA LEU A 126 -19.07 -9.54 -2.77
C LEU A 126 -18.00 -10.58 -2.37
N LYS A 127 -18.39 -11.47 -1.49
CA LYS A 127 -17.55 -12.54 -0.96
C LYS A 127 -18.22 -13.88 -1.23
N ALA A 128 -17.54 -14.74 -1.97
CA ALA A 128 -17.99 -16.10 -2.25
C ALA A 128 -17.14 -17.09 -1.43
N TYR A 129 -17.81 -17.88 -0.59
CA TYR A 129 -17.21 -18.92 0.22
C TYR A 129 -17.16 -20.21 -0.57
N LEU A 130 -15.94 -20.68 -0.89
CA LEU A 130 -15.72 -21.84 -1.77
C LEU A 130 -15.76 -23.14 -0.99
N VAL A 131 -15.06 -23.18 0.12
CA VAL A 131 -15.02 -24.27 1.11
C VAL A 131 -14.93 -23.67 2.49
N GLU A 132 -14.96 -24.50 3.52
CA GLU A 132 -14.84 -24.04 4.89
C GLU A 132 -13.55 -23.21 5.09
N GLY A 133 -13.71 -22.00 5.59
CA GLY A 133 -12.64 -21.03 5.79
C GLY A 133 -12.15 -20.31 4.56
N LEU A 134 -12.25 -20.86 3.35
CA LEU A 134 -11.70 -20.24 2.13
C LEU A 134 -12.77 -19.45 1.37
N SER A 135 -12.46 -18.22 1.02
CA SER A 135 -13.34 -17.37 0.24
C SER A 135 -12.57 -16.50 -0.76
N VAL A 136 -13.22 -16.22 -1.88
CA VAL A 136 -12.79 -15.20 -2.84
C VAL A 136 -13.68 -13.99 -2.72
N ASN A 137 -13.12 -12.82 -2.98
CA ASN A 137 -13.87 -11.58 -2.90
C ASN A 137 -13.50 -10.65 -4.05
N ALA A 138 -14.52 -9.92 -4.55
CA ALA A 138 -14.35 -8.94 -5.62
C ALA A 138 -15.36 -7.81 -5.44
N GLY A 139 -15.03 -6.62 -5.92
CA GLY A 139 -15.94 -5.49 -5.79
C GLY A 139 -15.42 -4.21 -6.39
N VAL A 140 -15.85 -3.11 -5.80
CA VAL A 140 -15.42 -1.76 -6.15
C VAL A 140 -14.89 -1.06 -4.90
N GLN A 141 -13.87 -0.24 -5.07
CA GLN A 141 -13.26 0.53 -3.99
C GLN A 141 -13.09 1.98 -4.43
N VAL A 142 -13.46 2.89 -3.55
CA VAL A 142 -13.15 4.31 -3.70
C VAL A 142 -12.09 4.68 -2.68
N GLY A 143 -11.03 5.31 -3.13
CA GLY A 143 -9.94 5.83 -2.29
C GLY A 143 -9.93 7.35 -2.31
N PHE A 144 -9.80 7.97 -1.16
CA PHE A 144 -9.67 9.41 -0.99
C PHE A 144 -8.28 9.74 -0.43
N LEU A 145 -7.50 10.51 -1.16
CA LEU A 145 -6.18 10.95 -0.73
C LEU A 145 -6.30 11.98 0.42
N CYS A 146 -5.71 11.66 1.56
CA CYS A 146 -5.63 12.53 2.73
C CYS A 146 -4.44 13.49 2.59
N GLY A 147 -4.71 14.78 2.52
CA GLY A 147 -3.65 15.77 2.29
C GLY A 147 -3.11 15.74 0.86
N ASP A 148 -1.85 16.10 0.70
CA ASP A 148 -1.13 16.07 -0.57
C ASP A 148 -0.11 14.94 -0.57
N GLY A 149 0.15 14.37 -1.76
CA GLY A 149 1.23 13.41 -1.92
C GLY A 149 2.57 14.07 -1.58
N LYS A 150 3.46 13.33 -0.95
CA LYS A 150 4.79 13.81 -0.54
C LYS A 150 5.86 12.97 -1.20
N VAL A 151 6.76 13.62 -1.93
CA VAL A 151 8.00 12.99 -2.39
C VAL A 151 9.12 13.37 -1.44
N LYS A 152 9.85 12.37 -0.96
CA LYS A 152 11.03 12.52 -0.11
C LYS A 152 12.22 11.89 -0.80
N ARG A 153 13.36 12.53 -0.69
CA ARG A 153 14.61 12.03 -1.24
C ARG A 153 15.81 12.58 -0.47
N GLU A 154 16.89 11.83 -0.50
CA GLU A 154 18.20 12.24 -0.01
C GLU A 154 19.04 12.70 -1.19
N GLU A 155 19.56 13.93 -1.11
CA GLU A 155 20.42 14.52 -2.12
C GLU A 155 21.82 14.70 -1.58
N THR A 156 22.82 14.38 -2.38
CA THR A 156 24.24 14.57 -2.04
C THR A 156 24.96 15.15 -3.24
N ASP A 157 25.57 16.31 -3.10
CA ASP A 157 26.40 16.89 -4.14
C ASP A 157 27.72 16.13 -4.22
N LEU A 158 28.10 15.73 -5.41
CA LEU A 158 29.29 14.96 -5.71
C LEU A 158 30.21 15.77 -6.63
N LYS A 159 31.50 15.73 -6.34
CA LYS A 159 32.50 16.27 -7.28
C LYS A 159 33.48 15.17 -7.67
N LYS A 160 33.55 14.87 -8.95
CA LYS A 160 34.49 13.91 -9.55
C LYS A 160 35.67 14.67 -10.13
N ASP A 161 36.88 14.38 -9.65
CA ASP A 161 38.12 14.95 -10.18
C ASP A 161 38.56 14.17 -11.42
N LYS A 162 39.45 14.78 -12.25
CA LYS A 162 40.04 14.17 -13.45
C LYS A 162 40.76 12.85 -13.19
N ASN A 163 41.16 12.61 -11.95
CA ASN A 163 41.81 11.38 -11.50
C ASN A 163 40.81 10.30 -11.03
N GLY A 164 39.49 10.55 -11.13
CA GLY A 164 38.44 9.63 -10.67
C GLY A 164 38.16 9.68 -9.17
N SER A 165 38.78 10.58 -8.41
CA SER A 165 38.48 10.78 -6.98
C SER A 165 37.09 11.46 -6.85
N ILE A 166 36.27 10.91 -5.93
CA ILE A 166 34.94 11.44 -5.65
C ILE A 166 34.94 12.13 -4.30
N THR A 167 34.59 13.40 -4.27
CA THR A 167 34.36 14.15 -3.03
C THR A 167 32.85 14.29 -2.81
N TYR A 168 32.39 13.91 -1.63
CA TYR A 168 30.99 14.02 -1.21
C TYR A 168 30.85 15.27 -0.36
N LYS A 169 29.78 16.03 -0.60
CA LYS A 169 29.31 17.07 0.33
C LYS A 169 28.23 16.51 1.26
N ASP A 170 27.78 17.34 2.18
CA ASP A 170 26.75 16.95 3.13
C ASP A 170 25.48 16.48 2.43
N MET A 171 24.90 15.41 3.00
CA MET A 171 23.62 14.88 2.56
C MET A 171 22.48 15.73 3.13
N ARG A 172 21.53 16.10 2.27
CA ARG A 172 20.33 16.85 2.64
C ARG A 172 19.08 16.05 2.30
N GLU A 173 18.12 16.05 3.21
CA GLU A 173 16.78 15.53 2.94
C GLU A 173 15.93 16.62 2.29
N THR A 174 15.25 16.28 1.20
CA THR A 174 14.36 17.19 0.47
C THR A 174 12.97 16.60 0.44
N GLU A 175 11.97 17.42 0.76
CA GLU A 175 10.54 17.06 0.65
C GLU A 175 9.85 18.02 -0.31
N ALA A 176 9.02 17.48 -1.21
CA ALA A 176 8.21 18.26 -2.13
C ALA A 176 6.81 17.63 -2.31
N THR A 177 5.88 18.40 -2.84
CA THR A 177 4.52 17.92 -3.13
C THR A 177 4.51 17.07 -4.41
N TRP A 178 3.80 15.93 -4.36
CA TRP A 178 3.58 15.07 -5.51
C TRP A 178 2.19 15.28 -6.10
N PRO A 179 2.05 15.46 -7.42
CA PRO A 179 0.78 15.78 -8.07
C PRO A 179 -0.12 14.54 -8.22
N ALA A 180 -0.66 14.05 -7.12
CA ALA A 180 -1.61 12.94 -7.09
C ALA A 180 -3.07 13.43 -7.16
N LYS A 181 -3.96 12.64 -7.78
CA LYS A 181 -5.41 12.89 -7.74
C LYS A 181 -5.97 12.57 -6.37
N LYS A 182 -6.97 13.36 -5.96
CA LYS A 182 -7.59 13.21 -4.63
C LYS A 182 -8.49 11.98 -4.52
N MET A 183 -8.99 11.47 -5.64
CA MET A 183 -9.89 10.33 -5.67
C MET A 183 -9.36 9.25 -6.61
N ASP A 184 -9.42 8.01 -6.15
CA ASP A 184 -9.05 6.81 -6.90
C ASP A 184 -10.20 5.79 -6.86
N VAL A 185 -10.55 5.22 -8.00
CA VAL A 185 -11.53 4.13 -8.10
C VAL A 185 -10.81 2.88 -8.56
N ALA A 186 -10.96 1.79 -7.82
CA ALA A 186 -10.28 0.54 -8.08
C ALA A 186 -11.22 -0.67 -8.04
N ILE A 187 -10.78 -1.76 -8.64
CA ILE A 187 -11.37 -3.10 -8.50
C ILE A 187 -10.45 -3.89 -7.56
N PRO A 188 -10.88 -4.17 -6.32
CA PRO A 188 -10.23 -5.13 -5.44
C PRO A 188 -10.62 -6.56 -5.83
N LEU A 189 -9.61 -7.43 -5.93
CA LEU A 189 -9.75 -8.87 -6.09
C LEU A 189 -9.00 -9.55 -4.96
N GLY A 190 -9.65 -10.39 -4.18
CA GLY A 190 -9.04 -10.95 -2.98
C GLY A 190 -9.32 -12.43 -2.74
N LEU A 191 -8.45 -13.00 -1.94
CA LEU A 191 -8.53 -14.34 -1.37
C LEU A 191 -8.43 -14.22 0.13
N SER A 192 -9.35 -14.85 0.86
CA SER A 192 -9.34 -14.84 2.32
C SER A 192 -9.44 -16.26 2.85
N TYR A 193 -8.72 -16.50 3.94
CA TYR A 193 -8.81 -17.74 4.71
C TYR A 193 -9.15 -17.42 6.16
N GLU A 194 -10.18 -18.04 6.67
CA GLU A 194 -10.69 -17.87 8.03
C GLU A 194 -10.51 -19.17 8.83
N TYR A 195 -9.90 -19.04 10.00
CA TYR A 195 -9.77 -20.12 10.97
C TYR A 195 -9.99 -19.57 12.36
N MET A 196 -10.91 -20.15 13.12
CA MET A 196 -11.25 -19.71 14.48
C MET A 196 -11.49 -18.19 14.60
N ASN A 197 -12.27 -17.61 13.67
CA ASN A 197 -12.55 -16.18 13.55
C ASN A 197 -11.34 -15.30 13.17
N VAL A 198 -10.13 -15.85 13.07
CA VAL A 198 -8.97 -15.14 12.53
C VAL A 198 -9.02 -15.23 11.01
N ILE A 199 -8.93 -14.09 10.33
CA ILE A 199 -9.01 -14.00 8.88
C ILE A 199 -7.68 -13.50 8.36
N LEU A 200 -7.07 -14.29 7.48
CA LEU A 200 -5.96 -13.87 6.63
C LEU A 200 -6.53 -13.46 5.27
N ASP A 201 -6.16 -12.30 4.78
CA ASP A 201 -6.71 -11.77 3.54
C ASP A 201 -5.58 -11.18 2.68
N ALA A 202 -5.59 -11.54 1.40
CA ALA A 202 -4.71 -10.99 0.38
C ALA A 202 -5.57 -10.38 -0.72
N ARG A 203 -5.39 -9.08 -1.02
CA ARG A 203 -6.14 -8.37 -2.06
C ARG A 203 -5.20 -7.71 -3.06
N TYR A 204 -5.55 -7.79 -4.32
CA TYR A 204 -4.93 -7.03 -5.39
C TYR A 204 -5.91 -5.96 -5.88
N ASN A 205 -5.52 -4.70 -5.71
CA ASN A 205 -6.31 -3.53 -6.09
C ASN A 205 -5.78 -2.99 -7.41
N VAL A 206 -6.64 -2.90 -8.41
CA VAL A 206 -6.34 -2.35 -9.75
C VAL A 206 -7.14 -1.09 -9.94
N SER A 207 -6.47 0.07 -9.97
CA SER A 207 -7.16 1.34 -10.21
C SER A 207 -7.64 1.45 -11.64
N LEU A 208 -8.87 1.92 -11.78
CA LEU A 208 -9.50 2.27 -13.06
C LEU A 208 -9.20 3.71 -13.45
N THR A 209 -9.05 4.58 -12.46
CA THR A 209 -8.80 6.02 -12.64
C THR A 209 -7.31 6.31 -12.80
N LYS A 210 -7.02 7.45 -13.42
CA LYS A 210 -5.66 7.98 -13.52
C LYS A 210 -5.22 8.50 -12.15
N ALA A 211 -4.00 8.17 -11.74
CA ALA A 211 -3.46 8.50 -10.42
C ALA A 211 -2.83 9.90 -10.35
N SER A 212 -2.31 10.42 -11.48
CA SER A 212 -1.62 11.71 -11.55
C SER A 212 -2.53 12.86 -12.00
N LYS A 213 -2.13 14.09 -11.60
CA LYS A 213 -2.57 15.36 -12.20
C LYS A 213 -1.47 15.85 -13.15
N GLY A 214 -1.78 16.12 -14.42
CA GLY A 214 -0.82 16.68 -15.39
C GLY A 214 -0.26 15.66 -16.39
N ASP A 215 0.94 15.87 -16.88
CA ASP A 215 1.50 15.24 -18.09
C ASP A 215 1.70 13.70 -18.03
N TRP A 216 1.59 13.08 -16.84
CA TRP A 216 1.68 11.62 -16.67
C TRP A 216 0.29 10.96 -16.76
N ASP A 217 -0.41 11.22 -17.83
CA ASP A 217 -1.84 10.94 -18.00
C ASP A 217 -2.25 9.45 -17.98
N ASN A 218 -1.30 8.52 -18.12
CA ASN A 218 -1.61 7.09 -18.17
C ASN A 218 -1.23 6.30 -16.90
N CYS A 219 -0.81 7.01 -15.83
CA CYS A 219 -0.41 6.36 -14.59
C CYS A 219 -1.62 5.88 -13.79
N LYS A 220 -1.58 4.62 -13.35
CA LYS A 220 -2.60 4.00 -12.51
C LYS A 220 -1.99 3.42 -11.26
N ASN A 221 -2.69 3.56 -10.14
CA ASN A 221 -2.29 2.94 -8.88
C ASN A 221 -2.55 1.43 -8.91
N LYS A 222 -1.66 0.66 -8.32
CA LYS A 222 -1.78 -0.78 -8.07
C LYS A 222 -1.30 -1.06 -6.67
N ALA A 223 -2.04 -1.86 -5.93
CA ALA A 223 -1.64 -2.25 -4.59
C ALA A 223 -1.97 -3.72 -4.32
N LEU A 224 -1.00 -4.44 -3.77
CA LEU A 224 -1.19 -5.75 -3.18
C LEU A 224 -1.22 -5.57 -1.67
N THR A 225 -2.30 -5.99 -1.01
CA THR A 225 -2.47 -5.84 0.43
C THR A 225 -2.57 -7.19 1.10
N PHE A 226 -1.95 -7.31 2.28
CA PHE A 226 -2.03 -8.47 3.15
C PHE A 226 -2.50 -8.01 4.51
N THR A 227 -3.60 -8.56 4.98
CA THR A 227 -4.19 -8.18 6.28
C THR A 227 -4.51 -9.40 7.12
N VAL A 228 -4.45 -9.19 8.44
CA VAL A 228 -4.97 -10.09 9.46
C VAL A 228 -6.13 -9.39 10.12
N GLY A 229 -7.24 -10.09 10.29
CA GLY A 229 -8.45 -9.58 10.94
C GLY A 229 -9.04 -10.60 11.91
N TYR A 230 -10.00 -10.15 12.69
CA TYR A 230 -10.76 -11.00 13.59
C TYR A 230 -12.25 -10.71 13.41
N ARG A 231 -13.07 -11.77 13.30
CA ARG A 231 -14.53 -11.69 13.13
C ARG A 231 -15.23 -11.60 14.47
N PHE A 232 -16.02 -10.57 14.65
CA PHE A 232 -17.00 -10.45 15.71
C PHE A 232 -18.40 -10.57 15.09
N THR A 233 -19.09 -11.66 15.35
CA THR A 233 -20.49 -11.87 14.89
C THR A 233 -21.43 -11.19 15.87
N LEU A 234 -22.40 -10.42 15.34
CA LEU A 234 -23.40 -9.64 16.09
C LEU A 234 -24.74 -10.38 16.18
#